data_8efdf3efbc07c20ed0b67dbaae093044
#
_entry.id   8efdf3efbc07c20ed0b67dbaae093044
#
_cell.length_a   1.000
_cell.length_b   1.000
_cell.length_c   1.000
_cell.angle_alpha   90.00
_cell.angle_beta   90.00
_cell.angle_gamma   90.00
#
_symmetry.space_group_name_H-M   'P 1'
#
loop_
_entity.id
_entity.type
_entity.pdbx_description
1 polymer ?
#
loop_
_entity_poly.entity_id
_entity_poly.type
_entity_poly.pdbx_seq_one_letter_code
_entity_poly.pdbx_strand_id
1 'polypeptide(L)'
;AARFEFRIEPRTLSLMQASLSMLNEISGSRLRHEIDLILLEPKVVDIFVAMVRTNVMQAIHPKLPWSLEIKDRLGYLNTPAAQAEWETTSSEKQLNIRQIFGYIYWLEDLPKQDLERVAARLRLPAKVIQNIRQAAELRTQLPELRKEKPSTITAALEAIDPLVITAVYQSTPEATLREPLRAMMLHYRHIKPTVNGDDLRAMGLPPSARYREILDALRKAWLDGEIRTPEEEQAFLQRLIENDNGRNG
;
A
#
# COMPACT_ATOMS: atom_id res chain seq x y z
N ALA A 1 -24.76 -14.09 13.52
CA ALA A 1 -24.57 -15.50 13.21
C ALA A 1 -23.08 -15.84 13.17
N ALA A 2 -22.28 -15.35 12.19
CA ALA A 2 -20.87 -15.72 12.01
C ALA A 2 -20.01 -15.45 13.29
N ARG A 3 -20.19 -14.30 13.96
CA ARG A 3 -19.44 -13.94 15.17
C ARG A 3 -19.59 -14.97 16.31
N PHE A 4 -20.78 -15.54 16.46
CA PHE A 4 -21.13 -16.47 17.55
C PHE A 4 -21.36 -17.91 17.08
N GLU A 5 -21.03 -18.23 15.82
CA GLU A 5 -21.21 -19.54 15.19
C GLU A 5 -22.68 -20.02 15.18
N PHE A 6 -23.64 -19.11 15.27
CA PHE A 6 -25.05 -19.45 15.20
C PHE A 6 -25.48 -19.72 13.75
N ARG A 7 -26.32 -20.71 13.57
CA ARG A 7 -27.02 -20.93 12.29
C ARG A 7 -28.18 -19.98 12.20
N ILE A 8 -28.35 -19.33 11.04
CA ILE A 8 -29.56 -18.54 10.78
C ILE A 8 -30.67 -19.53 10.51
N GLU A 9 -31.78 -19.35 11.22
CA GLU A 9 -32.96 -20.16 11.05
C GLU A 9 -33.53 -19.97 9.63
N PRO A 10 -34.04 -21.04 8.95
CA PRO A 10 -34.45 -20.96 7.54
C PRO A 10 -35.49 -19.87 7.25
N ARG A 11 -36.45 -19.66 8.13
CA ARG A 11 -37.47 -18.61 7.97
C ARG A 11 -36.85 -17.22 8.05
N THR A 12 -35.91 -17.00 8.97
CA THR A 12 -35.14 -15.75 9.09
C THR A 12 -34.32 -15.50 7.84
N LEU A 13 -33.69 -16.55 7.30
CA LEU A 13 -32.90 -16.44 6.06
C LEU A 13 -33.78 -16.04 4.87
N SER A 14 -35.00 -16.66 4.76
CA SER A 14 -35.95 -16.31 3.72
C SER A 14 -36.44 -14.85 3.82
N LEU A 15 -36.68 -14.37 5.04
CA LEU A 15 -37.03 -12.96 5.27
C LEU A 15 -35.92 -12.01 4.93
N MET A 16 -34.67 -12.35 5.29
CA MET A 16 -33.47 -11.59 4.88
C MET A 16 -33.41 -11.49 3.35
N GLN A 17 -33.52 -12.61 2.65
CA GLN A 17 -33.46 -12.63 1.18
C GLN A 17 -34.58 -11.79 0.54
N ALA A 18 -35.80 -11.86 1.05
CA ALA A 18 -36.90 -11.03 0.59
C ALA A 18 -36.70 -9.53 0.82
N SER A 19 -35.86 -9.16 1.80
CA SER A 19 -35.60 -7.78 2.19
C SER A 19 -34.31 -7.19 1.57
N LEU A 20 -33.57 -7.94 0.74
CA LEU A 20 -32.28 -7.47 0.18
C LEU A 20 -32.41 -6.19 -0.66
N SER A 21 -33.53 -5.99 -1.35
CA SER A 21 -33.79 -4.78 -2.13
C SER A 21 -33.80 -3.51 -1.29
N MET A 22 -34.14 -3.61 0.00
CA MET A 22 -34.14 -2.47 0.93
C MET A 22 -32.73 -1.91 1.17
N LEU A 23 -31.66 -2.69 0.89
CA LEU A 23 -30.28 -2.19 0.97
C LEU A 23 -30.01 -1.05 0.00
N ASN A 24 -30.77 -0.92 -1.07
CA ASN A 24 -30.65 0.20 -2.02
C ASN A 24 -31.08 1.53 -1.39
N GLU A 25 -31.98 1.50 -0.41
CA GLU A 25 -32.48 2.68 0.29
C GLU A 25 -31.54 3.15 1.42
N ILE A 26 -30.60 2.29 1.82
CA ILE A 26 -29.63 2.61 2.88
C ILE A 26 -28.52 3.51 2.30
N SER A 27 -28.23 4.60 3.02
CA SER A 27 -27.18 5.53 2.63
C SER A 27 -25.81 4.81 2.59
N GLY A 28 -24.95 5.23 1.65
CA GLY A 28 -23.61 4.65 1.50
C GLY A 28 -22.75 4.79 2.76
N SER A 29 -22.91 5.89 3.51
CA SER A 29 -22.20 6.09 4.78
C SER A 29 -22.60 5.10 5.86
N ARG A 30 -23.89 4.71 5.93
CA ARG A 30 -24.36 3.67 6.87
C ARG A 30 -23.84 2.30 6.46
N LEU A 31 -23.91 1.95 5.17
CA LEU A 31 -23.33 0.69 4.68
C LEU A 31 -21.83 0.62 4.95
N ARG A 32 -21.11 1.71 4.69
CA ARG A 32 -19.67 1.77 5.01
C ARG A 32 -19.44 1.55 6.50
N HIS A 33 -20.18 2.20 7.37
CA HIS A 33 -20.01 2.06 8.82
C HIS A 33 -20.14 0.58 9.25
N GLU A 34 -21.13 -0.15 8.73
CA GLU A 34 -21.27 -1.57 9.03
C GLU A 34 -20.09 -2.40 8.50
N ILE A 35 -19.60 -2.09 7.29
CA ILE A 35 -18.41 -2.73 6.73
C ILE A 35 -17.17 -2.40 7.56
N ASP A 36 -17.02 -1.14 7.99
CA ASP A 36 -15.92 -0.71 8.87
C ASP A 36 -15.89 -1.54 10.17
N LEU A 37 -17.06 -1.82 10.76
CA LEU A 37 -17.17 -2.69 11.94
C LEU A 37 -16.85 -4.15 11.62
N ILE A 38 -17.31 -4.67 10.48
CA ILE A 38 -17.01 -6.04 10.04
C ILE A 38 -15.50 -6.24 9.85
N LEU A 39 -14.79 -5.26 9.29
CA LEU A 39 -13.35 -5.33 9.08
C LEU A 39 -12.55 -5.38 10.39
N LEU A 40 -13.15 -4.96 11.51
CA LEU A 40 -12.56 -5.07 12.85
C LEU A 40 -12.79 -6.44 13.51
N GLU A 41 -13.76 -7.21 13.01
CA GLU A 41 -14.10 -8.49 13.63
C GLU A 41 -13.00 -9.55 13.43
N PRO A 42 -12.70 -10.36 14.45
CA PRO A 42 -11.76 -11.48 14.31
C PRO A 42 -12.20 -12.50 13.24
N LYS A 43 -13.52 -12.69 13.05
CA LYS A 43 -14.12 -13.60 12.08
C LYS A 43 -14.51 -12.90 10.77
N VAL A 44 -13.76 -11.87 10.37
CA VAL A 44 -14.03 -11.10 9.16
C VAL A 44 -14.25 -11.98 7.92
N VAL A 45 -13.41 -12.98 7.71
CA VAL A 45 -13.51 -13.91 6.57
C VAL A 45 -14.85 -14.66 6.59
N ASP A 46 -15.26 -15.20 7.74
CA ASP A 46 -16.50 -15.94 7.87
C ASP A 46 -17.73 -15.05 7.62
N ILE A 47 -17.64 -13.78 8.06
CA ILE A 47 -18.70 -12.79 7.82
C ILE A 47 -18.81 -12.50 6.33
N PHE A 48 -17.70 -12.27 5.62
CA PHE A 48 -17.69 -12.05 4.18
C PHE A 48 -18.24 -13.26 3.42
N VAL A 49 -17.84 -14.48 3.79
CA VAL A 49 -18.40 -15.72 3.23
C VAL A 49 -19.92 -15.78 3.44
N ALA A 50 -20.40 -15.41 4.63
CA ALA A 50 -21.84 -15.38 4.90
C ALA A 50 -22.55 -14.32 4.03
N MET A 51 -21.97 -13.12 3.87
CA MET A 51 -22.52 -12.07 3.00
C MET A 51 -22.64 -12.53 1.53
N VAL A 52 -21.66 -13.27 1.04
CA VAL A 52 -21.70 -13.86 -0.33
C VAL A 52 -22.81 -14.91 -0.41
N ARG A 53 -22.84 -15.87 0.51
CA ARG A 53 -23.83 -16.95 0.52
C ARG A 53 -25.28 -16.46 0.63
N THR A 54 -25.48 -15.33 1.26
CA THR A 54 -26.81 -14.73 1.46
C THR A 54 -27.15 -13.65 0.43
N ASN A 55 -26.31 -13.44 -0.59
CA ASN A 55 -26.45 -12.42 -1.63
C ASN A 55 -26.44 -10.96 -1.09
N VAL A 56 -26.07 -10.74 0.15
CA VAL A 56 -25.97 -9.39 0.77
C VAL A 56 -24.92 -8.55 0.04
N MET A 57 -23.79 -9.13 -0.31
CA MET A 57 -22.71 -8.42 -0.99
C MET A 57 -23.17 -7.85 -2.35
N GLN A 58 -23.82 -8.67 -3.17
CA GLN A 58 -24.37 -8.27 -4.47
C GLN A 58 -25.51 -7.26 -4.34
N ALA A 59 -26.31 -7.36 -3.27
CA ALA A 59 -27.38 -6.40 -2.98
C ALA A 59 -26.84 -5.02 -2.53
N ILE A 60 -25.66 -4.95 -1.92
CA ILE A 60 -24.97 -3.67 -1.63
C ILE A 60 -24.49 -3.04 -2.93
N HIS A 61 -23.77 -3.81 -3.76
CA HIS A 61 -23.33 -3.40 -5.09
C HIS A 61 -22.92 -4.63 -5.93
N PRO A 62 -23.41 -4.76 -7.18
CA PRO A 62 -23.17 -5.96 -8.00
C PRO A 62 -21.71 -6.18 -8.41
N LYS A 63 -20.86 -5.15 -8.28
CA LYS A 63 -19.43 -5.21 -8.59
C LYS A 63 -18.52 -5.48 -7.38
N LEU A 64 -19.10 -5.68 -6.19
CA LEU A 64 -18.28 -6.07 -5.04
C LEU A 64 -17.66 -7.45 -5.27
N PRO A 65 -16.33 -7.57 -5.23
CA PRO A 65 -15.64 -8.78 -5.63
C PRO A 65 -15.61 -9.80 -4.50
N TRP A 66 -15.54 -11.08 -4.89
CA TRP A 66 -15.21 -12.18 -3.99
C TRP A 66 -14.50 -13.29 -4.75
N SER A 67 -13.38 -13.75 -4.22
CA SER A 67 -12.59 -14.87 -4.74
C SER A 67 -11.85 -15.57 -3.60
N LEU A 68 -11.16 -16.67 -3.90
CA LEU A 68 -10.30 -17.35 -2.93
C LEU A 68 -9.11 -16.48 -2.54
N GLU A 69 -8.53 -15.76 -3.49
CA GLU A 69 -7.42 -14.83 -3.27
C GLU A 69 -7.82 -13.69 -2.31
N ILE A 70 -9.02 -13.13 -2.49
CA ILE A 70 -9.57 -12.11 -1.57
C ILE A 70 -9.78 -12.69 -0.17
N LYS A 71 -10.33 -13.90 -0.09
CA LYS A 71 -10.50 -14.61 1.17
C LYS A 71 -9.16 -14.77 1.90
N ASP A 72 -8.14 -15.23 1.18
CA ASP A 72 -6.81 -15.45 1.75
C ASP A 72 -6.18 -14.13 2.21
N ARG A 73 -6.26 -13.07 1.38
CA ARG A 73 -5.78 -11.73 1.77
C ARG A 73 -6.49 -11.19 3.01
N LEU A 74 -7.81 -11.28 3.09
CA LEU A 74 -8.56 -10.87 4.29
C LEU A 74 -8.15 -11.69 5.53
N GLY A 75 -7.73 -12.94 5.35
CA GLY A 75 -7.19 -13.78 6.41
C GLY A 75 -5.96 -13.15 7.09
N TYR A 76 -5.13 -12.42 6.35
CA TYR A 76 -3.96 -11.73 6.92
C TYR A 76 -4.32 -10.64 7.94
N LEU A 77 -5.55 -10.13 7.96
CA LEU A 77 -5.99 -9.21 9.02
C LEU A 77 -5.89 -9.80 10.43
N ASN A 78 -5.86 -11.12 10.56
CA ASN A 78 -5.86 -11.83 11.85
C ASN A 78 -4.51 -12.45 12.21
N THR A 79 -3.51 -12.36 11.34
CA THR A 79 -2.22 -13.05 11.55
C THR A 79 -1.23 -12.14 12.27
N PRO A 80 -0.70 -12.52 13.45
CA PRO A 80 0.40 -11.79 14.08
C PRO A 80 1.66 -11.74 13.22
N ALA A 81 1.92 -12.79 12.43
CA ALA A 81 3.02 -12.84 11.46
C ALA A 81 2.87 -11.83 10.31
N ALA A 82 1.69 -11.27 10.14
CA ALA A 82 1.46 -10.17 9.25
C ALA A 82 1.92 -8.82 9.81
N GLN A 83 2.42 -8.77 11.03
CA GLN A 83 3.04 -7.57 11.55
C GLN A 83 4.34 -7.35 10.80
N ALA A 84 4.44 -6.19 10.15
CA ALA A 84 5.67 -5.76 9.53
C ALA A 84 6.75 -5.59 10.62
N GLU A 85 8.00 -5.82 10.23
CA GLU A 85 9.17 -5.60 11.10
C GLU A 85 9.42 -4.11 11.41
N TRP A 86 8.49 -3.24 11.02
CA TRP A 86 8.53 -1.79 11.22
C TRP A 86 7.18 -1.26 11.67
N GLU A 87 7.20 -0.12 12.34
CA GLU A 87 5.99 0.59 12.72
C GLU A 87 5.28 1.19 11.51
N THR A 88 3.97 1.07 11.50
CA THR A 88 3.11 1.63 10.46
C THR A 88 2.15 2.63 11.08
N THR A 89 2.10 3.81 10.49
CA THR A 89 1.18 4.87 10.89
C THR A 89 0.24 5.22 9.76
N SER A 90 -0.92 5.77 10.08
CA SER A 90 -1.89 6.25 9.10
C SER A 90 -2.14 7.73 9.29
N SER A 91 -2.19 8.47 8.18
CA SER A 91 -2.66 9.85 8.15
C SER A 91 -4.18 9.96 8.05
N GLU A 92 -4.88 8.84 7.78
CA GLU A 92 -6.33 8.80 7.74
C GLU A 92 -6.91 8.85 9.16
N LYS A 93 -7.80 9.80 9.40
CA LYS A 93 -8.38 10.04 10.73
C LYS A 93 -9.69 9.28 10.97
N GLN A 94 -10.37 8.87 9.90
CA GLN A 94 -11.69 8.24 9.97
C GLN A 94 -11.62 6.72 10.12
N LEU A 95 -10.53 6.11 9.67
CA LEU A 95 -10.35 4.66 9.66
C LEU A 95 -9.02 4.29 10.31
N ASN A 96 -9.02 3.18 11.05
CA ASN A 96 -7.78 2.62 11.55
C ASN A 96 -7.05 1.79 10.47
N ILE A 97 -5.80 1.44 10.73
CA ILE A 97 -4.92 0.71 9.80
C ILE A 97 -5.56 -0.62 9.36
N ARG A 98 -6.17 -1.37 10.27
CA ARG A 98 -6.81 -2.65 9.96
C ARG A 98 -7.97 -2.50 8.98
N GLN A 99 -8.78 -1.45 9.13
CA GLN A 99 -9.88 -1.15 8.21
C GLN A 99 -9.35 -0.78 6.82
N ILE A 100 -8.28 0.04 6.76
CA ILE A 100 -7.65 0.43 5.49
C ILE A 100 -7.08 -0.80 4.78
N PHE A 101 -6.37 -1.68 5.51
CA PHE A 101 -5.86 -2.94 4.97
C PHE A 101 -7.02 -3.82 4.46
N GLY A 102 -8.11 -3.90 5.21
CA GLY A 102 -9.29 -4.65 4.79
C GLY A 102 -9.87 -4.16 3.46
N TYR A 103 -9.98 -2.85 3.25
CA TYR A 103 -10.41 -2.29 1.98
C TYR A 103 -9.40 -2.55 0.85
N ILE A 104 -8.09 -2.45 1.10
CA ILE A 104 -7.06 -2.80 0.12
C ILE A 104 -7.22 -4.27 -0.27
N TYR A 105 -7.21 -5.19 0.68
CA TYR A 105 -7.26 -6.64 0.43
C TYR A 105 -8.53 -7.08 -0.28
N TRP A 106 -9.62 -6.36 -0.06
CA TRP A 106 -10.91 -6.67 -0.67
C TRP A 106 -11.04 -6.11 -2.08
N LEU A 107 -10.58 -4.87 -2.34
CA LEU A 107 -10.98 -4.10 -3.51
C LEU A 107 -9.85 -3.85 -4.53
N GLU A 108 -8.59 -4.23 -4.23
CA GLU A 108 -7.45 -3.92 -5.09
C GLU A 108 -7.52 -4.55 -6.49
N ASP A 109 -8.23 -5.68 -6.65
CA ASP A 109 -8.37 -6.35 -7.94
C ASP A 109 -9.46 -5.72 -8.83
N LEU A 110 -10.20 -4.75 -8.33
CA LEU A 110 -11.24 -4.10 -9.13
C LEU A 110 -10.64 -3.23 -10.24
N PRO A 111 -11.15 -3.35 -11.48
CA PRO A 111 -10.88 -2.37 -12.51
C PRO A 111 -11.21 -0.96 -12.03
N LYS A 112 -10.43 0.04 -12.48
CA LYS A 112 -10.56 1.44 -12.05
C LYS A 112 -12.02 1.93 -12.04
N GLN A 113 -12.76 1.67 -13.12
CA GLN A 113 -14.14 2.12 -13.27
C GLN A 113 -15.10 1.46 -12.26
N ASP A 114 -14.91 0.17 -11.97
CA ASP A 114 -15.73 -0.55 -11.00
C ASP A 114 -15.36 -0.14 -9.56
N LEU A 115 -14.08 0.10 -9.28
CA LEU A 115 -13.64 0.67 -8.00
C LEU A 115 -14.29 2.05 -7.74
N GLU A 116 -14.36 2.91 -8.76
CA GLU A 116 -15.01 4.23 -8.65
C GLU A 116 -16.49 4.10 -8.31
N ARG A 117 -17.21 3.17 -8.95
CA ARG A 117 -18.64 2.90 -8.68
C ARG A 117 -18.86 2.36 -7.26
N VAL A 118 -18.07 1.38 -6.83
CA VAL A 118 -18.12 0.81 -5.48
C VAL A 118 -17.77 1.87 -4.44
N ALA A 119 -16.72 2.65 -4.67
CA ALA A 119 -16.28 3.72 -3.78
C ALA A 119 -17.35 4.81 -3.62
N ALA A 120 -18.02 5.20 -4.70
CA ALA A 120 -19.15 6.13 -4.66
C ALA A 120 -20.32 5.56 -3.87
N ARG A 121 -20.67 4.27 -4.07
CA ARG A 121 -21.76 3.59 -3.34
C ARG A 121 -21.49 3.53 -1.84
N LEU A 122 -20.26 3.23 -1.44
CA LEU A 122 -19.85 3.12 -0.04
C LEU A 122 -19.38 4.46 0.56
N ARG A 123 -19.28 5.52 -0.25
CA ARG A 123 -18.69 6.82 0.16
C ARG A 123 -17.31 6.65 0.82
N LEU A 124 -16.43 5.89 0.15
CA LEU A 124 -15.07 5.70 0.65
C LEU A 124 -14.29 7.02 0.63
N PRO A 125 -13.44 7.29 1.63
CA PRO A 125 -12.55 8.43 1.62
C PRO A 125 -11.59 8.40 0.43
N ALA A 126 -11.27 9.56 -0.14
CA ALA A 126 -10.38 9.68 -1.30
C ALA A 126 -8.99 9.05 -1.04
N LYS A 127 -8.47 9.21 0.18
CA LYS A 127 -7.18 8.61 0.57
C LYS A 127 -7.21 7.08 0.54
N VAL A 128 -8.32 6.48 0.98
CA VAL A 128 -8.49 5.00 0.93
C VAL A 128 -8.54 4.52 -0.52
N ILE A 129 -9.26 5.22 -1.40
CA ILE A 129 -9.31 4.90 -2.83
C ILE A 129 -7.91 4.98 -3.45
N GLN A 130 -7.15 6.02 -3.10
CA GLN A 130 -5.75 6.17 -3.54
C GLN A 130 -4.90 4.99 -3.06
N ASN A 131 -5.02 4.59 -1.79
CA ASN A 131 -4.27 3.47 -1.22
C ASN A 131 -4.60 2.15 -1.92
N ILE A 132 -5.87 1.90 -2.23
CA ILE A 132 -6.29 0.70 -2.99
C ILE A 132 -5.64 0.68 -4.37
N ARG A 133 -5.64 1.82 -5.10
CA ARG A 133 -5.01 1.92 -6.43
C ARG A 133 -3.49 1.70 -6.35
N GLN A 134 -2.83 2.37 -5.41
CA GLN A 134 -1.38 2.20 -5.21
C GLN A 134 -1.03 0.74 -4.88
N ALA A 135 -1.84 0.05 -4.08
CA ALA A 135 -1.62 -1.37 -3.76
C ALA A 135 -1.73 -2.25 -5.00
N ALA A 136 -2.77 -2.06 -5.82
CA ALA A 136 -2.95 -2.78 -7.08
C ALA A 136 -1.77 -2.58 -8.04
N GLU A 137 -1.34 -1.33 -8.23
CA GLU A 137 -0.19 -0.98 -9.08
C GLU A 137 1.10 -1.62 -8.53
N LEU A 138 1.36 -1.47 -7.23
CA LEU A 138 2.55 -2.02 -6.59
C LEU A 138 2.60 -3.54 -6.74
N ARG A 139 1.48 -4.23 -6.53
CA ARG A 139 1.42 -5.70 -6.66
C ARG A 139 1.78 -6.18 -8.06
N THR A 140 1.35 -5.46 -9.10
CA THR A 140 1.72 -5.81 -10.48
C THR A 140 3.20 -5.56 -10.79
N GLN A 141 3.85 -4.64 -10.07
CA GLN A 141 5.26 -4.29 -10.27
C GLN A 141 6.24 -5.21 -9.51
N LEU A 142 5.77 -5.90 -8.45
CA LEU A 142 6.65 -6.72 -7.59
C LEU A 142 7.54 -7.72 -8.34
N PRO A 143 7.06 -8.46 -9.36
CA PRO A 143 7.90 -9.42 -10.08
C PRO A 143 9.11 -8.79 -10.77
N GLU A 144 8.98 -7.54 -11.23
CA GLU A 144 10.08 -6.82 -11.85
C GLU A 144 10.94 -6.10 -10.81
N LEU A 145 10.33 -5.46 -9.80
CA LEU A 145 11.06 -4.76 -8.73
C LEU A 145 12.09 -5.65 -8.03
N ARG A 146 11.79 -6.95 -7.85
CA ARG A 146 12.74 -7.88 -7.21
C ARG A 146 14.05 -8.09 -7.98
N LYS A 147 14.10 -7.71 -9.26
CA LYS A 147 15.27 -7.85 -10.13
C LYS A 147 16.08 -6.56 -10.23
N GLU A 148 15.52 -5.47 -9.72
CA GLU A 148 16.07 -4.14 -9.87
C GLU A 148 17.14 -3.83 -8.82
N LYS A 149 17.96 -2.81 -9.13
CA LYS A 149 18.96 -2.27 -8.20
C LYS A 149 18.28 -1.52 -7.05
N PRO A 150 18.92 -1.42 -5.89
CA PRO A 150 18.40 -0.68 -4.73
C PRO A 150 17.93 0.75 -5.05
N SER A 151 18.68 1.49 -5.88
CA SER A 151 18.30 2.85 -6.28
C SER A 151 17.00 2.89 -7.09
N THR A 152 16.78 1.93 -7.99
CA THR A 152 15.56 1.80 -8.78
C THR A 152 14.36 1.43 -7.90
N ILE A 153 14.56 0.45 -7.00
CA ILE A 153 13.54 0.07 -6.01
C ILE A 153 13.14 1.27 -5.16
N THR A 154 14.12 2.03 -4.67
CA THR A 154 13.89 3.22 -3.84
C THR A 154 13.07 4.26 -4.60
N ALA A 155 13.46 4.58 -5.83
CA ALA A 155 12.74 5.56 -6.66
C ALA A 155 11.29 5.14 -6.95
N ALA A 156 11.05 3.85 -7.19
CA ALA A 156 9.71 3.32 -7.43
C ALA A 156 8.82 3.36 -6.18
N LEU A 157 9.39 3.11 -4.99
CA LEU A 157 8.62 2.95 -3.76
C LEU A 157 8.51 4.24 -2.92
N GLU A 158 9.37 5.24 -3.13
CA GLU A 158 9.44 6.44 -2.29
C GLU A 158 8.17 7.31 -2.35
N ALA A 159 7.46 7.29 -3.48
CA ALA A 159 6.19 8.00 -3.66
C ALA A 159 4.97 7.21 -3.15
N ILE A 160 5.16 5.94 -2.75
CA ILE A 160 4.08 5.09 -2.26
C ILE A 160 3.93 5.30 -0.76
N ASP A 161 2.67 5.37 -0.30
CA ASP A 161 2.38 5.47 1.13
C ASP A 161 2.98 4.25 1.88
N PRO A 162 3.79 4.44 2.92
CA PRO A 162 4.35 3.35 3.72
C PRO A 162 3.30 2.34 4.22
N LEU A 163 2.07 2.80 4.49
CA LEU A 163 0.96 1.95 4.87
C LEU A 163 0.59 0.98 3.73
N VAL A 164 0.61 1.45 2.47
CA VAL A 164 0.35 0.60 1.29
C VAL A 164 1.45 -0.43 1.11
N ILE A 165 2.73 -0.01 1.25
CA ILE A 165 3.87 -0.94 1.21
C ILE A 165 3.70 -2.02 2.26
N THR A 166 3.29 -1.66 3.48
CA THR A 166 3.04 -2.61 4.56
C THR A 166 1.89 -3.57 4.23
N ALA A 167 0.77 -3.06 3.72
CA ALA A 167 -0.38 -3.91 3.35
C ALA A 167 0.01 -4.94 2.29
N VAL A 168 0.71 -4.51 1.23
CA VAL A 168 1.17 -5.40 0.16
C VAL A 168 2.20 -6.41 0.68
N TYR A 169 3.16 -5.96 1.51
CA TYR A 169 4.15 -6.85 2.16
C TYR A 169 3.47 -7.95 2.95
N GLN A 170 2.52 -7.61 3.81
CA GLN A 170 1.82 -8.57 4.67
C GLN A 170 1.01 -9.59 3.88
N SER A 171 0.35 -9.18 2.81
CA SER A 171 -0.54 -10.02 2.02
C SER A 171 0.10 -10.67 0.80
N THR A 172 1.44 -10.61 0.66
CA THR A 172 2.20 -11.30 -0.37
C THR A 172 2.81 -12.56 0.21
N PRO A 173 2.37 -13.79 -0.20
CA PRO A 173 2.88 -15.04 0.39
C PRO A 173 4.36 -15.30 0.07
N GLU A 174 4.78 -14.96 -1.13
CA GLU A 174 6.11 -15.26 -1.64
C GLU A 174 7.19 -14.34 -1.05
N ALA A 175 8.13 -14.90 -0.29
CA ALA A 175 9.17 -14.16 0.40
C ALA A 175 10.06 -13.34 -0.57
N THR A 176 10.38 -13.91 -1.74
CA THR A 176 11.22 -13.25 -2.75
C THR A 176 10.56 -11.98 -3.34
N LEU A 177 9.24 -11.95 -3.43
CA LEU A 177 8.49 -10.76 -3.86
C LEU A 177 8.36 -9.71 -2.75
N ARG A 178 8.46 -10.12 -1.49
CA ARG A 178 8.41 -9.19 -0.34
C ARG A 178 9.73 -8.49 -0.08
N GLU A 179 10.86 -9.10 -0.50
CA GLU A 179 12.19 -8.59 -0.15
C GLU A 179 12.45 -7.13 -0.59
N PRO A 180 12.08 -6.67 -1.79
CA PRO A 180 12.23 -5.25 -2.16
C PRO A 180 11.48 -4.31 -1.22
N LEU A 181 10.28 -4.69 -0.78
CA LEU A 181 9.46 -3.90 0.14
C LEU A 181 10.10 -3.84 1.53
N ARG A 182 10.60 -5.00 2.00
CA ARG A 182 11.31 -5.10 3.27
C ARG A 182 12.58 -4.25 3.27
N ALA A 183 13.40 -4.40 2.23
CA ALA A 183 14.65 -3.66 2.08
C ALA A 183 14.40 -2.15 2.03
N MET A 184 13.37 -1.70 1.30
CA MET A 184 12.96 -0.30 1.26
C MET A 184 12.61 0.21 2.66
N MET A 185 11.77 -0.49 3.40
CA MET A 185 11.25 -0.03 4.68
C MET A 185 12.28 -0.07 5.80
N LEU A 186 13.18 -1.06 5.81
CA LEU A 186 14.18 -1.21 6.87
C LEU A 186 15.52 -0.52 6.56
N HIS A 187 15.89 -0.40 5.29
CA HIS A 187 17.23 0.03 4.92
C HIS A 187 17.23 1.22 3.96
N TYR A 188 16.67 1.08 2.75
CA TYR A 188 16.92 2.03 1.66
C TYR A 188 16.37 3.43 1.96
N ARG A 189 15.23 3.56 2.59
CA ARG A 189 14.61 4.84 2.97
C ARG A 189 15.49 5.68 3.91
N HIS A 190 16.42 5.05 4.62
CA HIS A 190 17.28 5.70 5.60
C HIS A 190 18.64 6.10 5.02
N ILE A 191 18.98 5.60 3.83
CA ILE A 191 20.23 5.93 3.15
C ILE A 191 20.16 7.37 2.64
N LYS A 192 21.11 8.18 3.11
CA LYS A 192 21.30 9.57 2.70
C LYS A 192 22.79 9.80 2.49
N PRO A 193 23.18 10.67 1.52
CA PRO A 193 24.54 11.15 1.42
C PRO A 193 24.99 11.80 2.73
N THR A 194 26.29 11.78 3.02
CA THR A 194 26.90 12.55 4.11
C THR A 194 27.02 14.02 3.72
N VAL A 195 27.26 14.28 2.44
CA VAL A 195 27.29 15.63 1.84
C VAL A 195 25.87 16.18 1.75
N ASN A 196 25.70 17.43 2.08
CA ASN A 196 24.47 18.20 2.00
C ASN A 196 24.63 19.48 1.16
N GLY A 197 23.55 20.28 1.04
CA GLY A 197 23.56 21.51 0.22
C GLY A 197 24.52 22.59 0.74
N ASP A 198 24.76 22.66 2.04
CA ASP A 198 25.70 23.63 2.63
C ASP A 198 27.15 23.25 2.33
N ASP A 199 27.46 21.96 2.30
CA ASP A 199 28.78 21.46 1.90
C ASP A 199 29.08 21.82 0.43
N LEU A 200 28.11 21.64 -0.46
CA LEU A 200 28.23 22.02 -1.88
C LEU A 200 28.46 23.53 -2.03
N ARG A 201 27.79 24.34 -1.21
CA ARG A 201 27.99 25.78 -1.18
C ARG A 201 29.38 26.18 -0.69
N ALA A 202 29.89 25.51 0.34
CA ALA A 202 31.25 25.74 0.86
C ALA A 202 32.35 25.39 -0.16
N MET A 203 32.06 24.45 -1.08
CA MET A 203 32.93 24.11 -2.22
C MET A 203 32.83 25.12 -3.37
N GLY A 204 32.10 26.23 -3.22
CA GLY A 204 31.98 27.29 -4.21
C GLY A 204 30.97 27.04 -5.33
N LEU A 205 30.16 26.00 -5.23
CA LEU A 205 29.08 25.77 -6.19
C LEU A 205 27.92 26.75 -5.93
N PRO A 206 27.36 27.43 -6.94
CA PRO A 206 26.22 28.31 -6.74
C PRO A 206 24.95 27.47 -6.51
N PRO A 207 24.06 27.88 -5.57
CA PRO A 207 22.79 27.22 -5.34
C PRO A 207 21.94 27.15 -6.63
N SER A 208 21.62 25.96 -7.07
CA SER A 208 20.87 25.73 -8.30
C SER A 208 20.18 24.34 -8.26
N ALA A 209 19.39 24.03 -9.30
CA ALA A 209 18.81 22.68 -9.50
C ALA A 209 19.86 21.56 -9.49
N ARG A 210 21.11 21.90 -9.85
CA ARG A 210 22.26 21.01 -9.83
C ARG A 210 22.58 20.40 -8.46
N TYR A 211 22.32 21.12 -7.35
CA TYR A 211 22.47 20.55 -6.01
C TYR A 211 21.67 19.27 -5.86
N ARG A 212 20.42 19.31 -6.32
CA ARG A 212 19.55 18.16 -6.26
C ARG A 212 20.09 16.99 -7.10
N GLU A 213 20.55 17.28 -8.31
CA GLU A 213 21.12 16.27 -9.21
C GLU A 213 22.35 15.59 -8.60
N ILE A 214 23.26 16.37 -7.99
CA ILE A 214 24.44 15.85 -7.29
C ILE A 214 24.04 14.99 -6.11
N LEU A 215 23.14 15.48 -5.24
CA LEU A 215 22.70 14.75 -4.05
C LEU A 215 21.94 13.46 -4.41
N ASP A 216 21.13 13.49 -5.46
CA ASP A 216 20.42 12.31 -5.98
C ASP A 216 21.41 11.29 -6.57
N ALA A 217 22.45 11.75 -7.28
CA ALA A 217 23.51 10.88 -7.82
C ALA A 217 24.34 10.23 -6.70
N LEU A 218 24.72 10.98 -5.67
CA LEU A 218 25.41 10.45 -4.48
C LEU A 218 24.54 9.42 -3.76
N ARG A 219 23.26 9.73 -3.53
CA ARG A 219 22.34 8.81 -2.88
C ARG A 219 22.17 7.51 -3.67
N LYS A 220 22.07 7.62 -4.99
CA LYS A 220 22.00 6.46 -5.89
C LYS A 220 23.26 5.59 -5.77
N ALA A 221 24.43 6.19 -5.77
CA ALA A 221 25.68 5.48 -5.64
C ALA A 221 25.82 4.77 -4.28
N TRP A 222 25.35 5.39 -3.18
CA TRP A 222 25.25 4.75 -1.88
C TRP A 222 24.28 3.56 -1.88
N LEU A 223 23.10 3.72 -2.46
CA LEU A 223 22.10 2.67 -2.55
C LEU A 223 22.61 1.48 -3.34
N ASP A 224 23.28 1.71 -4.46
CA ASP A 224 23.77 0.66 -5.35
C ASP A 224 25.13 0.06 -4.90
N GLY A 225 25.69 0.57 -3.77
CA GLY A 225 26.94 0.06 -3.21
C GLY A 225 28.21 0.48 -3.99
N GLU A 226 28.09 1.48 -4.85
CA GLU A 226 29.22 2.11 -5.56
C GLU A 226 30.06 2.98 -4.61
N ILE A 227 29.43 3.48 -3.55
CA ILE A 227 30.03 4.22 -2.45
C ILE A 227 29.74 3.46 -1.16
N ARG A 228 30.74 3.29 -0.31
CA ARG A 228 30.63 2.58 0.97
C ARG A 228 31.23 3.36 2.14
N THR A 229 32.04 4.37 1.84
CA THR A 229 32.69 5.22 2.86
C THR A 229 32.56 6.70 2.52
N PRO A 230 32.67 7.60 3.50
CA PRO A 230 32.67 9.04 3.24
C PRO A 230 33.81 9.50 2.32
N GLU A 231 34.97 8.82 2.34
CA GLU A 231 36.11 9.12 1.47
C GLU A 231 35.80 8.79 0.01
N GLU A 232 35.12 7.64 -0.23
CA GLU A 232 34.64 7.25 -1.57
C GLU A 232 33.56 8.23 -2.05
N GLU A 233 32.69 8.73 -1.17
CA GLU A 233 31.72 9.77 -1.48
C GLU A 233 32.37 11.05 -1.95
N GLN A 234 33.42 11.54 -1.25
CA GLN A 234 34.16 12.73 -1.64
C GLN A 234 34.82 12.56 -3.01
N ALA A 235 35.46 11.42 -3.25
CA ALA A 235 36.06 11.10 -4.54
C ALA A 235 35.03 11.03 -5.69
N PHE A 236 33.85 10.49 -5.40
CA PHE A 236 32.72 10.44 -6.36
C PHE A 236 32.15 11.82 -6.64
N LEU A 237 32.01 12.67 -5.62
CA LEU A 237 31.54 14.04 -5.73
C LEU A 237 32.52 14.89 -6.59
N GLN A 238 33.81 14.77 -6.36
CA GLN A 238 34.82 15.49 -7.17
C GLN A 238 34.70 15.14 -8.65
N ARG A 239 34.56 13.85 -8.98
CA ARG A 239 34.33 13.37 -10.36
C ARG A 239 33.06 13.95 -10.98
N LEU A 240 31.95 14.06 -10.22
CA LEU A 240 30.71 14.66 -10.70
C LEU A 240 30.90 16.15 -11.04
N ILE A 241 31.65 16.89 -10.22
CA ILE A 241 31.90 18.30 -10.42
C ILE A 241 32.85 18.55 -11.63
N GLU A 242 33.90 17.73 -11.77
CA GLU A 242 34.90 17.86 -12.86
C GLU A 242 34.28 17.52 -14.24
N ASN A 243 33.55 16.43 -14.32
CA ASN A 243 32.89 16.00 -15.57
C ASN A 243 31.92 17.04 -16.15
N ASP A 244 31.42 17.91 -15.33
CA ASP A 244 30.45 18.91 -15.73
C ASP A 244 31.12 20.25 -16.15
N ASN A 245 32.24 20.57 -15.53
CA ASN A 245 33.04 21.72 -15.95
C ASN A 245 33.61 21.51 -17.39
N GLY A 246 33.83 20.26 -17.79
CA GLY A 246 34.25 19.90 -19.15
C GLY A 246 33.11 19.91 -20.20
N ARG A 247 31.84 20.02 -19.79
CA ARG A 247 30.70 20.12 -20.72
C ARG A 247 30.22 21.55 -20.99
N ASN A 248 30.67 22.51 -20.16
CA ASN A 248 30.28 23.93 -20.24
C ASN A 248 31.43 24.84 -20.72
N GLY A 249 32.54 24.29 -21.13
CA GLY A 249 33.67 24.98 -21.80
C GLY A 249 33.76 24.55 -23.26
#